data_bbda4097487b81427b77558d982225e9
#
_entry.id   bbda4097487b81427b77558d982225e9
#
_cell.length_a   1.000
_cell.length_b   1.000
_cell.length_c   1.000
_cell.angle_alpha   90.00
_cell.angle_beta   90.00
_cell.angle_gamma   90.00
#
_symmetry.space_group_name_H-M   'P 1'
#
loop_
_entity.id
_entity.type
_entity.pdbx_description
1 polymer ?
#
loop_
_entity_poly.entity_id
_entity_poly.type
_entity_poly.pdbx_seq_one_letter_code
_entity_poly.pdbx_strand_id
1 'polypeptide(L)'
;MKISKASATSASSAKISIGYSSNRSDMAVPIKNEHCMRSIVRSAARGAAWAASIAAAVLLASCGGGSYVKPGPSTAGSTPIQTGQRASSRLTAVSWQQVPGWNDDSLIGATAALRQNCSRLARQANWQKACAAAQRLDDLDMSEARSFFETYFTPFQLANTDGTLDGLVTGYYEPLLRGSRTRHGVYQYALYRWPYRYKAGTALPARAQLERSGVLNGNELVWVNDPIEAFFLQVQGSGRVVMEDGSVMRVGFGGTNNQPYRSIGKELLDRGELTPGQATMQGIKAWAKANPARVDALLDVNPRFVFFREMPATTALTTSLGDGPVGALGVPLTPERSIAVDPSAIPLGTPVFLQTTRPLSNQPMNRLVFAQDTGTAIKGGVRADYFWGLGDDAGDLAGRMKQGGRMWLLMPNS
;
A
#
# COMPACT_ATOMS: atom_id res chain seq x y z
N MET A 1 -49.22 -16.06 50.25
CA MET A 1 -50.66 -16.27 49.86
C MET A 1 -50.69 -16.30 48.32
N LYS A 2 -51.10 -17.47 47.83
CA LYS A 2 -51.48 -17.83 46.45
C LYS A 2 -50.47 -17.63 45.26
N ILE A 3 -49.98 -18.76 44.89
CA ILE A 3 -49.36 -19.24 43.62
C ILE A 3 -50.39 -19.11 42.49
N SER A 4 -49.97 -18.70 41.31
CA SER A 4 -50.63 -19.09 40.08
C SER A 4 -49.59 -19.45 39.02
N LYS A 5 -49.63 -20.71 38.59
CA LYS A 5 -48.94 -21.31 37.42
C LYS A 5 -49.74 -20.96 36.16
N ALA A 6 -49.06 -20.66 35.09
CA ALA A 6 -49.54 -20.82 33.70
C ALA A 6 -48.32 -21.10 32.83
N SER A 7 -48.15 -22.30 32.44
CA SER A 7 -48.51 -23.02 31.24
C SER A 7 -47.66 -22.62 30.03
N ALA A 8 -46.72 -23.54 29.68
CA ALA A 8 -45.91 -23.53 28.46
C ALA A 8 -46.78 -23.85 27.25
N THR A 9 -46.61 -23.11 26.17
CA THR A 9 -47.08 -23.52 24.84
C THR A 9 -45.86 -23.56 23.88
N SER A 10 -45.66 -24.75 23.34
CA SER A 10 -44.71 -25.11 22.32
C SER A 10 -45.00 -24.39 21.01
N ALA A 11 -43.99 -23.79 20.39
CA ALA A 11 -44.06 -23.33 19.01
C ALA A 11 -43.10 -24.16 18.15
N SER A 12 -43.68 -24.78 17.17
CA SER A 12 -43.19 -25.68 16.14
C SER A 12 -42.10 -25.09 15.28
N SER A 13 -41.01 -25.85 15.10
CA SER A 13 -39.94 -25.59 14.10
C SER A 13 -40.48 -25.86 12.69
N ALA A 14 -40.56 -24.83 11.87
CA ALA A 14 -40.75 -24.99 10.44
C ALA A 14 -39.35 -25.10 9.76
N LYS A 15 -39.01 -26.29 9.31
CA LYS A 15 -37.90 -26.55 8.41
C LYS A 15 -38.25 -26.07 7.00
N ILE A 16 -37.54 -25.07 6.46
CA ILE A 16 -37.59 -24.72 5.04
C ILE A 16 -36.50 -25.53 4.35
N SER A 17 -36.97 -26.50 3.54
CA SER A 17 -36.16 -27.34 2.66
C SER A 17 -36.06 -26.63 1.31
N ILE A 18 -34.91 -26.14 0.91
CA ILE A 18 -34.67 -25.62 -0.44
C ILE A 18 -34.11 -26.77 -1.25
N GLY A 19 -34.95 -27.34 -2.14
CA GLY A 19 -34.57 -28.35 -3.07
C GLY A 19 -33.72 -27.78 -4.22
N TYR A 20 -32.54 -28.36 -4.41
CA TYR A 20 -31.73 -28.18 -5.63
C TYR A 20 -32.29 -29.10 -6.74
N SER A 21 -32.86 -28.50 -7.76
CA SER A 21 -33.20 -29.20 -9.00
C SER A 21 -32.06 -29.11 -9.99
N SER A 22 -31.40 -30.20 -10.25
CA SER A 22 -30.44 -30.38 -11.36
C SER A 22 -31.19 -30.61 -12.66
N ASN A 23 -31.12 -29.67 -13.59
CA ASN A 23 -31.46 -29.94 -14.99
C ASN A 23 -30.19 -29.87 -15.84
N ARG A 24 -29.70 -31.05 -16.21
CA ARG A 24 -28.83 -31.26 -17.39
C ARG A 24 -29.71 -31.21 -18.63
N SER A 25 -29.35 -30.37 -19.57
CA SER A 25 -29.74 -30.55 -20.96
C SER A 25 -28.49 -30.34 -21.82
N ASP A 26 -28.05 -31.49 -22.34
CA ASP A 26 -27.07 -31.61 -23.42
C ASP A 26 -27.59 -30.90 -24.67
N MET A 27 -26.79 -29.99 -25.22
CA MET A 27 -26.89 -29.64 -26.65
C MET A 27 -25.48 -29.61 -27.24
N ALA A 28 -25.18 -30.70 -27.91
CA ALA A 28 -24.10 -30.80 -28.86
C ALA A 28 -24.49 -30.05 -30.16
N VAL A 29 -23.59 -29.22 -30.66
CA VAL A 29 -23.65 -28.66 -32.02
C VAL A 29 -22.28 -28.90 -32.68
N PRO A 30 -22.27 -29.39 -33.93
CA PRO A 30 -21.13 -30.06 -34.53
C PRO A 30 -20.10 -29.13 -35.17
N ILE A 31 -18.87 -29.63 -35.15
CA ILE A 31 -17.71 -29.12 -35.90
C ILE A 31 -17.87 -29.41 -37.37
N LYS A 32 -17.78 -28.43 -38.22
CA LYS A 32 -17.37 -28.46 -39.64
C LYS A 32 -16.88 -27.08 -40.02
N ASN A 33 -15.67 -26.88 -40.44
CA ASN A 33 -15.00 -27.23 -41.64
C ASN A 33 -13.53 -26.84 -41.64
N GLU A 34 -12.71 -27.76 -42.01
CA GLU A 34 -11.37 -27.59 -42.58
C GLU A 34 -11.41 -26.76 -43.87
N HIS A 35 -10.31 -26.17 -44.16
CA HIS A 35 -9.73 -25.70 -45.43
C HIS A 35 -9.41 -24.19 -45.45
N CYS A 36 -8.19 -23.86 -45.23
CA CYS A 36 -7.37 -23.26 -46.29
C CYS A 36 -5.90 -23.27 -45.89
N MET A 37 -5.20 -24.25 -46.40
CA MET A 37 -3.73 -24.30 -46.44
C MET A 37 -3.28 -23.82 -47.82
N ARG A 38 -2.15 -23.14 -47.83
CA ARG A 38 -1.20 -22.90 -48.91
C ARG A 38 -1.16 -21.53 -49.58
N SER A 39 0.06 -21.16 -49.57
CA SER A 39 0.79 -20.33 -50.57
C SER A 39 1.14 -18.94 -50.03
N ILE A 40 2.38 -18.47 -49.95
CA ILE A 40 3.49 -18.55 -50.93
C ILE A 40 4.80 -18.23 -50.20
N VAL A 41 5.80 -19.04 -50.54
CA VAL A 41 7.24 -18.85 -50.29
C VAL A 41 7.82 -17.94 -51.36
N ARG A 42 8.85 -17.18 -50.94
CA ARG A 42 9.91 -16.56 -51.76
C ARG A 42 9.69 -15.11 -52.18
N SER A 43 10.54 -14.23 -51.64
CA SER A 43 11.52 -13.53 -52.48
C SER A 43 12.69 -13.06 -51.66
N ALA A 44 13.85 -13.33 -52.21
CA ALA A 44 15.17 -13.14 -51.66
C ALA A 44 15.76 -11.78 -52.05
N ALA A 45 16.65 -11.31 -51.17
CA ALA A 45 17.96 -10.73 -51.46
C ALA A 45 18.09 -9.39 -52.21
N ARG A 46 19.00 -8.63 -51.64
CA ARG A 46 19.88 -7.52 -52.16
C ARG A 46 19.47 -6.18 -51.56
N GLY A 47 20.32 -5.41 -50.96
CA GLY A 47 21.76 -5.33 -51.02
C GLY A 47 22.26 -4.12 -50.27
N ALA A 48 23.52 -4.12 -50.07
CA ALA A 48 24.43 -3.00 -49.92
C ALA A 48 24.63 -2.34 -48.57
N ALA A 49 25.81 -2.64 -48.07
CA ALA A 49 26.66 -1.96 -47.13
C ALA A 49 26.75 -0.44 -47.34
N TRP A 50 26.79 0.28 -46.24
CA TRP A 50 27.59 1.50 -46.14
C TRP A 50 28.34 1.49 -44.83
N ALA A 51 29.66 1.31 -44.93
CA ALA A 51 30.63 1.56 -43.88
C ALA A 51 30.93 3.07 -43.84
N ALA A 52 30.96 3.64 -42.66
CA ALA A 52 31.64 4.90 -42.44
C ALA A 52 32.33 4.86 -41.08
N SER A 53 33.63 4.74 -41.16
CA SER A 53 34.60 4.89 -40.08
C SER A 53 34.62 6.34 -39.57
N ILE A 54 34.70 6.56 -38.28
CA ILE A 54 35.27 7.79 -37.71
C ILE A 54 36.14 7.44 -36.50
N ALA A 55 37.35 7.82 -36.68
CA ALA A 55 38.59 7.88 -35.97
C ALA A 55 38.52 8.05 -34.43
N ALA A 56 39.42 7.30 -33.80
CA ALA A 56 39.94 7.50 -32.47
C ALA A 56 40.80 8.77 -32.40
N ALA A 57 40.60 9.60 -31.41
CA ALA A 57 41.54 10.61 -30.97
C ALA A 57 41.98 10.28 -29.53
N VAL A 58 43.17 9.72 -29.43
CA VAL A 58 43.95 9.59 -28.20
C VAL A 58 44.64 10.93 -27.97
N LEU A 59 44.40 11.55 -26.83
CA LEU A 59 45.23 12.63 -26.29
C LEU A 59 45.83 12.21 -24.95
N LEU A 60 47.11 11.90 -24.98
CA LEU A 60 48.01 11.83 -23.85
C LEU A 60 48.23 13.22 -23.28
N ALA A 61 48.01 13.38 -21.98
CA ALA A 61 48.53 14.56 -21.25
C ALA A 61 49.22 14.11 -19.96
N SER A 62 50.42 14.39 -19.97
CA SER A 62 51.60 14.31 -19.11
C SER A 62 51.37 14.45 -17.60
N CYS A 63 52.22 13.70 -16.89
CA CYS A 63 52.58 13.82 -15.50
C CYS A 63 53.10 15.22 -15.14
N GLY A 64 52.48 15.86 -14.13
CA GLY A 64 53.02 17.02 -13.43
C GLY A 64 53.11 16.71 -11.94
N GLY A 65 54.32 16.53 -11.44
CA GLY A 65 54.60 16.37 -10.01
C GLY A 65 54.30 17.66 -9.26
N GLY A 66 53.42 17.55 -8.23
CA GLY A 66 53.12 18.64 -7.28
C GLY A 66 53.56 18.25 -5.89
N SER A 67 54.48 19.04 -5.37
CA SER A 67 55.10 18.93 -4.04
C SER A 67 54.05 19.00 -2.90
N TYR A 68 54.23 18.14 -1.93
CA TYR A 68 53.44 18.07 -0.69
C TYR A 68 53.77 19.30 0.20
N VAL A 69 52.85 20.24 0.31
CA VAL A 69 52.90 21.32 1.27
C VAL A 69 52.02 20.97 2.49
N LYS A 70 52.66 20.85 3.67
CA LYS A 70 52.02 20.61 4.96
C LYS A 70 51.16 21.84 5.33
N PRO A 71 49.85 21.69 5.64
CA PRO A 71 49.04 22.82 6.04
C PRO A 71 49.33 23.20 7.53
N GLY A 72 49.65 24.48 7.74
CA GLY A 72 49.69 25.09 9.08
C GLY A 72 48.27 25.30 9.64
N PRO A 73 48.12 25.62 10.95
CA PRO A 73 46.81 25.70 11.59
C PRO A 73 46.07 26.94 11.08
N SER A 74 44.97 26.71 10.40
CA SER A 74 44.03 27.73 9.93
C SER A 74 43.02 28.02 11.03
N THR A 75 42.96 29.23 11.49
CA THR A 75 41.93 29.80 12.37
C THR A 75 40.55 29.63 11.73
N ALA A 76 39.67 28.94 12.42
CA ALA A 76 38.29 28.68 11.99
C ALA A 76 37.48 29.99 11.93
N GLY A 77 37.30 30.52 10.73
CA GLY A 77 36.16 31.37 10.40
C GLY A 77 34.94 30.51 10.20
N SER A 78 33.98 30.56 11.10
CA SER A 78 32.67 29.89 10.98
C SER A 78 31.89 30.55 9.86
N THR A 79 31.97 29.95 8.67
CA THR A 79 30.98 30.19 7.60
C THR A 79 29.69 29.50 8.01
N PRO A 80 28.55 30.20 8.01
CA PRO A 80 27.27 29.52 8.29
C PRO A 80 27.07 28.43 7.26
N ILE A 81 26.89 27.18 7.73
CA ILE A 81 26.39 26.09 6.91
C ILE A 81 25.01 26.54 6.44
N GLN A 82 24.88 26.90 5.16
CA GLN A 82 23.59 26.99 4.52
C GLN A 82 22.97 25.59 4.58
N THR A 83 22.10 25.42 5.57
CA THR A 83 21.15 24.32 5.57
C THR A 83 20.36 24.48 4.27
N GLY A 84 20.65 23.62 3.29
CA GLY A 84 19.91 23.57 2.03
C GLY A 84 18.44 23.47 2.39
N GLN A 85 17.68 24.52 2.13
CA GLN A 85 16.22 24.48 2.18
C GLN A 85 15.81 23.34 1.24
N ARG A 86 15.33 22.22 1.80
CA ARG A 86 14.62 21.22 1.01
C ARG A 86 13.48 21.96 0.33
N ALA A 87 13.48 21.98 -0.99
CA ALA A 87 12.41 22.56 -1.76
C ALA A 87 11.10 21.90 -1.27
N SER A 88 10.22 22.68 -0.67
CA SER A 88 8.93 22.22 -0.17
C SER A 88 7.94 22.17 -1.32
N SER A 89 7.04 21.19 -1.32
CA SER A 89 5.85 21.18 -2.18
C SER A 89 5.09 22.51 -2.05
N ARG A 90 4.49 22.97 -3.15
CA ARG A 90 3.78 24.25 -3.19
C ARG A 90 2.29 24.03 -3.03
N LEU A 91 1.64 24.89 -2.24
CA LEU A 91 0.20 24.92 -2.04
C LEU A 91 -0.35 26.23 -2.60
N THR A 92 -1.38 26.13 -3.44
CA THR A 92 -2.09 27.29 -4.00
C THR A 92 -3.56 27.20 -3.60
N ALA A 93 -4.06 28.18 -2.86
CA ALA A 93 -5.49 28.24 -2.53
C ALA A 93 -6.32 28.37 -3.79
N VAL A 94 -7.41 27.62 -3.85
CA VAL A 94 -8.36 27.61 -4.98
C VAL A 94 -9.79 27.65 -4.44
N SER A 95 -10.75 28.02 -5.29
CA SER A 95 -12.17 27.90 -4.95
C SER A 95 -12.66 26.46 -5.17
N TRP A 96 -13.76 26.07 -4.54
CA TRP A 96 -14.38 24.76 -4.73
C TRP A 96 -14.76 24.47 -6.19
N GLN A 97 -15.13 25.49 -6.96
CA GLN A 97 -15.40 25.39 -8.40
C GLN A 97 -14.16 25.02 -9.23
N GLN A 98 -12.99 25.23 -8.67
CA GLN A 98 -11.70 24.90 -9.30
C GLN A 98 -11.16 23.52 -8.86
N VAL A 99 -11.96 22.73 -8.12
CA VAL A 99 -11.66 21.35 -7.75
C VAL A 99 -12.45 20.40 -8.67
N PRO A 100 -11.86 19.94 -9.79
CA PRO A 100 -12.58 19.12 -10.76
C PRO A 100 -13.03 17.80 -10.15
N GLY A 101 -14.30 17.42 -10.35
CA GLY A 101 -14.85 16.18 -9.85
C GLY A 101 -15.19 16.19 -8.35
N TRP A 102 -15.15 17.33 -7.68
CA TRP A 102 -15.55 17.43 -6.27
C TRP A 102 -16.95 16.90 -6.01
N ASN A 103 -17.86 17.14 -6.96
CA ASN A 103 -19.25 16.69 -6.88
C ASN A 103 -19.46 15.21 -7.22
N ASP A 104 -18.44 14.51 -7.73
CA ASP A 104 -18.55 13.11 -8.14
C ASP A 104 -18.42 12.13 -6.97
N ASP A 105 -17.78 12.55 -5.86
CA ASP A 105 -17.66 11.71 -4.67
C ASP A 105 -18.95 11.72 -3.86
N SER A 106 -19.44 10.53 -3.53
CA SER A 106 -20.61 10.36 -2.66
C SER A 106 -20.35 10.77 -1.20
N LEU A 107 -19.09 10.96 -0.81
CA LEU A 107 -18.64 11.23 0.57
C LEU A 107 -19.01 10.17 1.62
N ILE A 108 -19.61 9.04 1.21
CA ILE A 108 -19.91 7.93 2.12
C ILE A 108 -18.64 7.51 2.86
N GLY A 109 -18.69 7.49 4.19
CA GLY A 109 -17.56 7.16 5.05
C GLY A 109 -16.54 8.28 5.28
N ALA A 110 -16.65 9.43 4.59
CA ALA A 110 -15.71 10.54 4.74
C ALA A 110 -15.86 11.23 6.12
N THR A 111 -17.09 11.44 6.57
CA THR A 111 -17.39 12.03 7.87
C THR A 111 -16.92 11.15 9.02
N ALA A 112 -17.12 9.84 8.94
CA ALA A 112 -16.62 8.87 9.91
C ALA A 112 -15.09 8.86 9.96
N ALA A 113 -14.41 8.86 8.81
CA ALA A 113 -12.94 8.93 8.74
C ALA A 113 -12.41 10.26 9.32
N LEU A 114 -13.10 11.38 9.09
CA LEU A 114 -12.76 12.67 9.71
C LEU A 114 -12.90 12.61 11.23
N ARG A 115 -13.99 12.04 11.76
CA ARG A 115 -14.17 11.88 13.22
C ARG A 115 -13.07 11.05 13.87
N GLN A 116 -12.56 10.03 13.18
CA GLN A 116 -11.39 9.29 13.64
C GLN A 116 -10.16 10.21 13.72
N ASN A 117 -9.90 11.04 12.68
CA ASN A 117 -8.82 12.01 12.71
C ASN A 117 -8.99 13.02 13.84
N CYS A 118 -10.20 13.47 14.11
CA CYS A 118 -10.51 14.39 15.20
C CYS A 118 -10.13 13.86 16.58
N SER A 119 -10.11 12.54 16.79
CA SER A 119 -9.60 11.94 18.03
C SER A 119 -8.14 12.34 18.33
N ARG A 120 -7.37 12.70 17.31
CA ARG A 120 -5.97 13.13 17.39
C ARG A 120 -5.81 14.63 17.19
N LEU A 121 -6.66 15.25 16.38
CA LEU A 121 -6.48 16.64 15.91
C LEU A 121 -7.31 17.67 16.67
N ALA A 122 -8.39 17.28 17.35
CA ALA A 122 -9.32 18.20 17.99
C ALA A 122 -8.70 19.13 19.06
N ARG A 123 -7.49 18.80 19.56
CA ARG A 123 -6.75 19.67 20.50
C ARG A 123 -5.96 20.80 19.80
N GLN A 124 -5.76 20.71 18.49
CA GLN A 124 -5.10 21.74 17.70
C GLN A 124 -6.10 22.86 17.40
N ALA A 125 -5.72 24.11 17.64
CA ALA A 125 -6.63 25.26 17.57
C ALA A 125 -7.37 25.37 16.23
N ASN A 126 -6.66 25.16 15.11
CA ASN A 126 -7.22 25.22 13.77
C ASN A 126 -8.19 24.07 13.44
N TRP A 127 -8.20 22.97 14.23
CA TRP A 127 -9.09 21.83 14.02
C TRP A 127 -10.34 21.84 14.91
N GLN A 128 -10.33 22.64 15.98
CA GLN A 128 -11.39 22.59 17.01
C GLN A 128 -12.79 22.80 16.43
N LYS A 129 -12.98 23.83 15.60
CA LYS A 129 -14.29 24.14 15.01
C LYS A 129 -14.78 23.02 14.09
N ALA A 130 -13.93 22.59 13.16
CA ALA A 130 -14.28 21.52 12.21
C ALA A 130 -14.56 20.20 12.94
N CYS A 131 -13.73 19.83 13.92
CA CYS A 131 -13.92 18.60 14.69
C CYS A 131 -15.18 18.64 15.56
N ALA A 132 -15.51 19.78 16.19
CA ALA A 132 -16.74 19.92 16.97
C ALA A 132 -18.01 19.82 16.08
N ALA A 133 -17.95 20.41 14.89
CA ALA A 133 -19.03 20.32 13.92
C ALA A 133 -19.20 18.90 13.37
N ALA A 134 -18.08 18.21 13.04
CA ALA A 134 -18.09 16.86 12.51
C ALA A 134 -18.77 15.81 13.41
N GLN A 135 -18.82 16.05 14.73
CA GLN A 135 -19.50 15.15 15.68
C GLN A 135 -21.01 15.11 15.51
N ARG A 136 -21.60 16.11 14.85
CA ARG A 136 -23.03 16.26 14.68
C ARG A 136 -23.56 15.81 13.33
N LEU A 137 -22.66 15.48 12.39
CA LEU A 137 -23.04 15.07 11.04
C LEU A 137 -23.66 13.69 11.03
N ASP A 138 -24.66 13.51 10.18
CA ASP A 138 -25.17 12.20 9.82
C ASP A 138 -24.25 11.60 8.74
N ASP A 139 -23.76 10.38 8.95
CA ASP A 139 -22.88 9.68 7.99
C ASP A 139 -23.59 9.29 6.67
N LEU A 140 -24.91 9.30 6.68
CA LEU A 140 -25.74 8.94 5.55
C LEU A 140 -26.22 10.16 4.75
N ASP A 141 -26.11 11.38 5.31
CA ASP A 141 -26.47 12.62 4.59
C ASP A 141 -25.26 13.18 3.84
N MET A 142 -25.17 12.82 2.56
CA MET A 142 -24.10 13.27 1.66
C MET A 142 -24.16 14.76 1.35
N SER A 143 -25.33 15.38 1.39
CA SER A 143 -25.51 16.82 1.15
C SER A 143 -25.00 17.62 2.33
N GLU A 144 -25.33 17.18 3.55
CA GLU A 144 -24.81 17.79 4.78
C GLU A 144 -23.28 17.63 4.85
N ALA A 145 -22.76 16.44 4.52
CA ALA A 145 -21.32 16.19 4.49
C ALA A 145 -20.61 17.14 3.52
N ARG A 146 -21.14 17.35 2.31
CA ARG A 146 -20.55 18.25 1.32
C ARG A 146 -20.53 19.68 1.82
N SER A 147 -21.69 20.19 2.26
CA SER A 147 -21.84 21.53 2.83
C SER A 147 -20.90 21.76 4.01
N PHE A 148 -20.70 20.73 4.83
CA PHE A 148 -19.74 20.77 5.94
C PHE A 148 -18.31 20.97 5.44
N PHE A 149 -17.82 20.15 4.50
CA PHE A 149 -16.46 20.31 3.98
C PHE A 149 -16.26 21.68 3.33
N GLU A 150 -17.24 22.15 2.56
CA GLU A 150 -17.16 23.46 1.91
C GLU A 150 -17.18 24.64 2.90
N THR A 151 -17.85 24.47 4.04
CA THR A 151 -17.92 25.50 5.09
C THR A 151 -16.68 25.57 5.95
N TYR A 152 -16.15 24.39 6.35
CA TYR A 152 -15.09 24.32 7.36
C TYR A 152 -13.69 24.19 6.78
N PHE A 153 -13.54 24.03 5.46
CA PHE A 153 -12.24 23.85 4.81
C PHE A 153 -12.09 24.73 3.57
N THR A 154 -10.83 25.07 3.30
CA THR A 154 -10.43 25.71 2.04
C THR A 154 -9.55 24.73 1.26
N PRO A 155 -9.83 24.48 -0.02
CA PRO A 155 -9.00 23.61 -0.84
C PRO A 155 -7.72 24.32 -1.30
N PHE A 156 -6.60 23.62 -1.24
CA PHE A 156 -5.30 24.05 -1.75
C PHE A 156 -4.79 23.03 -2.75
N GLN A 157 -4.58 23.44 -3.99
CA GLN A 157 -3.94 22.58 -4.98
C GLN A 157 -2.49 22.32 -4.61
N LEU A 158 -2.12 21.03 -4.56
CA LEU A 158 -0.77 20.60 -4.26
C LEU A 158 0.06 20.47 -5.55
N ALA A 159 1.26 21.04 -5.56
CA ALA A 159 2.27 20.83 -6.61
C ALA A 159 3.53 20.19 -6.03
N ASN A 160 4.22 19.44 -6.86
CA ASN A 160 5.55 18.94 -6.57
C ASN A 160 6.57 20.10 -6.45
N THR A 161 7.78 19.79 -6.00
CA THR A 161 8.85 20.78 -5.86
C THR A 161 9.28 21.44 -7.17
N ASP A 162 9.12 20.73 -8.28
CA ASP A 162 9.36 21.21 -9.66
C ASP A 162 8.17 22.00 -10.25
N GLY A 163 7.07 22.11 -9.50
CA GLY A 163 5.86 22.82 -9.92
C GLY A 163 4.87 21.95 -10.69
N THR A 164 5.16 20.70 -10.98
CA THR A 164 4.20 19.78 -11.63
C THR A 164 3.03 19.44 -10.69
N LEU A 165 1.83 19.31 -11.25
CA LEU A 165 0.60 19.01 -10.52
C LEU A 165 0.28 17.51 -10.51
N ASP A 166 0.87 16.78 -11.44
CA ASP A 166 0.65 15.35 -11.61
C ASP A 166 1.66 14.54 -10.81
N GLY A 167 1.19 13.48 -10.18
CA GLY A 167 2.04 12.61 -9.38
C GLY A 167 1.59 11.15 -9.47
N LEU A 168 2.15 10.32 -8.60
CA LEU A 168 1.96 8.87 -8.62
C LEU A 168 1.06 8.42 -7.48
N VAL A 169 0.02 7.66 -7.82
CA VAL A 169 -0.87 6.99 -6.88
C VAL A 169 -0.70 5.48 -7.03
N THR A 170 -0.31 4.82 -5.95
CA THR A 170 -0.26 3.36 -5.85
C THR A 170 -1.29 2.87 -4.85
N GLY A 171 -1.42 1.56 -4.66
CA GLY A 171 -2.37 1.00 -3.72
C GLY A 171 -1.72 0.05 -2.71
N TYR A 172 -2.31 -0.01 -1.52
CA TYR A 172 -1.98 -1.00 -0.51
C TYR A 172 -3.26 -1.55 0.15
N TYR A 173 -3.11 -2.62 0.89
CA TYR A 173 -4.24 -3.34 1.50
C TYR A 173 -3.79 -4.03 2.80
N GLU A 174 -4.72 -4.54 3.56
CA GLU A 174 -4.44 -5.37 4.73
C GLU A 174 -4.53 -6.86 4.31
N PRO A 175 -3.40 -7.59 4.23
CA PRO A 175 -3.40 -9.02 3.89
C PRO A 175 -4.14 -9.86 4.91
N LEU A 176 -4.82 -10.93 4.42
CA LEU A 176 -5.47 -11.95 5.22
C LEU A 176 -4.79 -13.30 4.96
N LEU A 177 -3.99 -13.76 5.91
CA LEU A 177 -3.26 -15.01 5.82
C LEU A 177 -3.93 -16.12 6.65
N ARG A 178 -3.49 -17.36 6.44
CA ARG A 178 -3.82 -18.49 7.32
C ARG A 178 -2.59 -18.88 8.13
N GLY A 179 -2.79 -19.21 9.42
CA GLY A 179 -1.64 -19.51 10.29
C GLY A 179 -1.97 -20.35 11.51
N SER A 180 -0.88 -20.74 12.18
CA SER A 180 -0.89 -21.52 13.42
C SER A 180 0.11 -20.94 14.43
N ARG A 181 -0.14 -21.11 15.71
CA ARG A 181 0.82 -20.74 16.79
C ARG A 181 2.06 -21.63 16.80
N THR A 182 1.97 -22.82 16.21
CA THR A 182 3.05 -23.79 16.17
C THR A 182 3.41 -24.17 14.74
N ARG A 183 4.66 -24.54 14.52
CA ARG A 183 5.15 -25.03 13.24
C ARG A 183 4.70 -26.45 12.99
N HIS A 184 3.84 -26.70 12.00
CA HIS A 184 3.43 -28.04 11.58
C HIS A 184 2.73 -28.00 10.22
N GLY A 185 2.54 -29.17 9.59
CA GLY A 185 1.79 -29.32 8.34
C GLY A 185 2.23 -28.31 7.28
N VAL A 186 1.29 -27.51 6.81
CA VAL A 186 1.52 -26.45 5.81
C VAL A 186 2.08 -25.14 6.41
N TYR A 187 2.01 -24.95 7.72
CA TYR A 187 2.44 -23.75 8.41
C TYR A 187 3.94 -23.78 8.69
N GLN A 188 4.75 -23.39 7.72
CA GLN A 188 6.20 -23.53 7.76
C GLN A 188 6.97 -22.19 7.82
N TYR A 189 6.31 -21.06 7.52
CA TYR A 189 6.93 -19.75 7.36
C TYR A 189 6.55 -18.85 8.53
N ALA A 190 7.54 -18.46 9.35
CA ALA A 190 7.28 -17.67 10.54
C ALA A 190 7.23 -16.17 10.26
N LEU A 191 6.28 -15.50 10.88
CA LEU A 191 6.35 -14.07 11.14
C LEU A 191 7.02 -13.86 12.49
N TYR A 192 7.93 -12.90 12.58
CA TYR A 192 8.78 -12.72 13.75
C TYR A 192 8.50 -11.42 14.49
N ARG A 193 8.60 -11.46 15.82
CA ARG A 193 8.75 -10.28 16.66
C ARG A 193 10.15 -9.71 16.51
N TRP A 194 10.32 -8.43 16.90
CA TRP A 194 11.65 -7.88 17.09
C TRP A 194 12.47 -8.75 18.07
N PRO A 195 13.70 -9.13 17.69
CA PRO A 195 14.49 -10.00 18.56
C PRO A 195 14.85 -9.29 19.87
N TYR A 196 14.38 -9.82 20.99
CA TYR A 196 14.47 -9.19 22.31
C TYR A 196 15.90 -8.88 22.79
N ARG A 197 16.88 -9.55 22.20
CA ARG A 197 18.33 -9.35 22.53
C ARG A 197 18.88 -8.05 21.95
N TYR A 198 18.18 -7.39 21.06
CA TYR A 198 18.64 -6.19 20.41
C TYR A 198 17.75 -4.98 20.77
N LYS A 199 18.41 -3.85 21.02
CA LYS A 199 17.67 -2.61 21.22
C LYS A 199 16.85 -2.27 19.96
N ALA A 200 15.65 -1.79 20.14
CA ALA A 200 14.79 -1.36 19.02
C ALA A 200 15.53 -0.34 18.13
N GLY A 201 15.44 -0.52 16.81
CA GLY A 201 16.11 0.33 15.83
C GLY A 201 17.58 -0.02 15.56
N THR A 202 18.15 -1.07 16.19
CA THR A 202 19.48 -1.57 15.83
C THR A 202 19.48 -2.06 14.39
N ALA A 203 20.51 -1.72 13.61
CA ALA A 203 20.71 -2.31 12.29
C ALA A 203 21.07 -3.80 12.44
N LEU A 204 20.25 -4.67 11.84
CA LEU A 204 20.49 -6.11 11.82
C LEU A 204 20.95 -6.55 10.41
N PRO A 205 21.52 -7.78 10.27
CA PRO A 205 21.94 -8.30 8.97
C PRO A 205 20.85 -8.27 7.89
N ALA A 206 21.24 -8.40 6.63
CA ALA A 206 20.33 -8.59 5.52
C ALA A 206 19.49 -9.86 5.69
N ARG A 207 18.30 -9.92 5.08
CA ARG A 207 17.33 -11.02 5.15
C ARG A 207 18.00 -12.38 5.11
N ALA A 208 18.72 -12.68 4.05
CA ALA A 208 19.36 -13.97 3.83
C ALA A 208 20.31 -14.41 4.97
N GLN A 209 21.05 -13.47 5.54
CA GLN A 209 21.95 -13.74 6.67
C GLN A 209 21.15 -13.82 7.98
N LEU A 210 20.16 -12.96 8.17
CA LEU A 210 19.33 -12.90 9.36
C LEU A 210 18.56 -14.21 9.57
N GLU A 211 17.93 -14.72 8.51
CA GLU A 211 17.17 -15.98 8.54
C GLU A 211 18.06 -17.21 8.83
N ARG A 212 19.32 -17.19 8.38
CA ARG A 212 20.29 -18.28 8.63
C ARG A 212 21.08 -18.16 9.93
N SER A 213 21.04 -17.01 10.59
CA SER A 213 21.92 -16.71 11.74
C SER A 213 21.46 -17.32 13.06
N GLY A 214 20.23 -17.81 13.14
CA GLY A 214 19.61 -18.23 14.41
C GLY A 214 19.16 -17.07 15.31
N VAL A 215 19.41 -15.82 14.92
CA VAL A 215 18.96 -14.61 15.67
C VAL A 215 17.45 -14.58 15.85
N LEU A 216 16.72 -15.11 14.90
CA LEU A 216 15.25 -15.14 14.89
C LEU A 216 14.65 -16.22 15.80
N ASN A 217 15.42 -17.22 16.21
CA ASN A 217 14.93 -18.34 17.00
C ASN A 217 14.34 -17.88 18.35
N GLY A 218 13.14 -18.35 18.67
CA GLY A 218 12.38 -17.99 19.88
C GLY A 218 11.67 -16.63 19.78
N ASN A 219 11.70 -15.99 18.60
CA ASN A 219 10.98 -14.74 18.33
C ASN A 219 9.82 -14.94 17.33
N GLU A 220 9.47 -16.18 17.04
CA GLU A 220 8.34 -16.52 16.18
C GLU A 220 7.03 -16.02 16.81
N LEU A 221 6.23 -15.33 16.04
CA LEU A 221 4.92 -14.82 16.46
C LEU A 221 3.80 -15.76 16.05
N VAL A 222 3.86 -16.19 14.79
CA VAL A 222 2.88 -17.08 14.16
C VAL A 222 3.52 -17.70 12.93
N TRP A 223 3.10 -18.90 12.58
CA TRP A 223 3.54 -19.63 11.39
C TRP A 223 2.45 -19.57 10.32
N VAL A 224 2.79 -19.17 9.11
CA VAL A 224 1.87 -19.07 7.98
C VAL A 224 2.19 -20.10 6.91
N ASN A 225 1.27 -20.31 5.98
CA ASN A 225 1.33 -21.39 5.01
C ASN A 225 1.98 -21.00 3.67
N ASP A 226 2.27 -19.73 3.43
CA ASP A 226 2.79 -19.23 2.14
C ASP A 226 3.90 -18.21 2.36
N PRO A 227 5.13 -18.44 1.82
CA PRO A 227 6.27 -17.53 1.98
C PRO A 227 6.10 -16.22 1.20
N ILE A 228 5.40 -16.24 0.08
CA ILE A 228 5.13 -15.05 -0.74
C ILE A 228 4.13 -14.14 -0.03
N GLU A 229 3.08 -14.72 0.56
CA GLU A 229 2.13 -13.96 1.39
C GLU A 229 2.81 -13.36 2.62
N ALA A 230 3.68 -14.14 3.31
CA ALA A 230 4.50 -13.63 4.40
C ALA A 230 5.38 -12.46 3.98
N PHE A 231 5.98 -12.54 2.79
CA PHE A 231 6.79 -11.47 2.22
C PHE A 231 5.95 -10.23 1.88
N PHE A 232 4.82 -10.39 1.23
CA PHE A 232 3.93 -9.26 0.93
C PHE A 232 3.39 -8.63 2.21
N LEU A 233 3.08 -9.41 3.24
CA LEU A 233 2.73 -8.87 4.54
C LEU A 233 3.85 -7.97 5.12
N GLN A 234 5.12 -8.35 4.94
CA GLN A 234 6.25 -7.50 5.33
C GLN A 234 6.31 -6.20 4.50
N VAL A 235 5.90 -6.22 3.24
CA VAL A 235 5.80 -5.02 2.39
C VAL A 235 4.66 -4.13 2.86
N GLN A 236 3.50 -4.71 3.20
CA GLN A 236 2.31 -3.98 3.69
C GLN A 236 2.51 -3.45 5.12
N GLY A 237 3.26 -4.15 5.97
CA GLY A 237 3.58 -3.75 7.34
C GLY A 237 2.53 -4.14 8.39
N SER A 238 1.35 -4.55 8.00
CA SER A 238 0.27 -5.04 8.87
C SER A 238 -0.62 -6.03 8.14
N GLY A 239 -1.39 -6.84 8.89
CA GLY A 239 -2.32 -7.80 8.33
C GLY A 239 -3.05 -8.61 9.39
N ARG A 240 -3.85 -9.57 8.93
CA ARG A 240 -4.60 -10.50 9.76
C ARG A 240 -4.20 -11.93 9.43
N VAL A 241 -4.16 -12.76 10.47
CA VAL A 241 -3.92 -14.19 10.35
C VAL A 241 -5.12 -14.92 10.92
N VAL A 242 -5.85 -15.65 10.07
CA VAL A 242 -6.91 -16.56 10.49
C VAL A 242 -6.25 -17.81 11.02
N MET A 243 -6.46 -18.07 12.30
CA MET A 243 -5.89 -19.21 13.01
C MET A 243 -6.72 -20.47 12.74
N GLU A 244 -6.15 -21.64 13.02
CA GLU A 244 -6.82 -22.94 12.81
C GLU A 244 -8.11 -23.09 13.62
N ASP A 245 -8.19 -22.46 14.79
CA ASP A 245 -9.37 -22.43 15.64
C ASP A 245 -10.44 -21.44 15.21
N GLY A 246 -10.21 -20.74 14.07
CA GLY A 246 -11.09 -19.71 13.54
C GLY A 246 -10.91 -18.33 14.18
N SER A 247 -10.07 -18.18 15.20
CA SER A 247 -9.72 -16.88 15.75
C SER A 247 -8.90 -16.06 14.78
N VAL A 248 -8.85 -14.74 14.97
CA VAL A 248 -8.09 -13.82 14.12
C VAL A 248 -7.03 -13.11 14.93
N MET A 249 -5.77 -13.36 14.58
CA MET A 249 -4.64 -12.58 15.08
C MET A 249 -4.42 -11.38 14.17
N ARG A 250 -4.41 -10.17 14.74
CA ARG A 250 -3.95 -8.97 14.03
C ARG A 250 -2.47 -8.76 14.28
N VAL A 251 -1.73 -8.54 13.20
CA VAL A 251 -0.30 -8.24 13.27
C VAL A 251 -0.04 -6.83 12.71
N GLY A 252 0.75 -6.06 13.43
CA GLY A 252 1.14 -4.72 13.04
C GLY A 252 2.65 -4.56 13.04
N PHE A 253 3.13 -3.50 12.40
CA PHE A 253 4.54 -3.18 12.28
C PHE A 253 5.24 -3.13 13.65
N GLY A 254 6.31 -3.89 13.78
CA GLY A 254 7.14 -4.02 14.99
C GLY A 254 8.57 -3.48 14.82
N GLY A 255 8.99 -3.18 13.59
CA GLY A 255 10.32 -2.69 13.27
C GLY A 255 10.89 -3.29 12.00
N THR A 256 12.09 -2.85 11.61
CA THR A 256 12.83 -3.40 10.46
C THR A 256 14.30 -3.61 10.85
N ASN A 257 14.99 -4.47 10.08
CA ASN A 257 16.45 -4.62 10.19
C ASN A 257 17.25 -3.43 9.67
N ASN A 258 16.61 -2.32 9.32
CA ASN A 258 17.19 -1.09 8.77
C ASN A 258 17.97 -1.27 7.45
N GLN A 259 17.73 -2.36 6.72
CA GLN A 259 18.30 -2.56 5.39
C GLN A 259 17.41 -1.88 4.32
N PRO A 260 17.99 -1.50 3.17
CA PRO A 260 17.23 -0.91 2.08
C PRO A 260 16.25 -1.94 1.48
N TYR A 261 15.14 -1.45 0.92
CA TYR A 261 14.20 -2.29 0.18
C TYR A 261 14.69 -2.52 -1.25
N ARG A 262 14.65 -3.77 -1.72
CA ARG A 262 14.81 -4.14 -3.13
C ARG A 262 13.58 -4.90 -3.60
N SER A 263 13.03 -4.45 -4.74
CA SER A 263 11.82 -5.05 -5.30
C SER A 263 12.12 -6.39 -5.96
N ILE A 264 11.48 -7.45 -5.48
CA ILE A 264 11.56 -8.79 -6.11
C ILE A 264 10.86 -8.81 -7.48
N GLY A 265 9.84 -7.97 -7.69
CA GLY A 265 9.20 -7.80 -8.99
C GLY A 265 10.14 -7.17 -10.02
N LYS A 266 10.92 -6.15 -9.60
CA LYS A 266 11.96 -5.57 -10.45
C LYS A 266 13.05 -6.60 -10.79
N GLU A 267 13.46 -7.39 -9.83
CA GLU A 267 14.44 -8.47 -10.06
C GLU A 267 13.96 -9.47 -11.12
N LEU A 268 12.70 -9.88 -11.06
CA LEU A 268 12.13 -10.78 -12.06
C LEU A 268 12.03 -10.13 -13.46
N LEU A 269 11.78 -8.82 -13.51
CA LEU A 269 11.87 -8.06 -14.77
C LEU A 269 13.30 -8.03 -15.32
N ASP A 270 14.26 -7.71 -14.47
CA ASP A 270 15.68 -7.61 -14.87
C ASP A 270 16.24 -8.96 -15.34
N ARG A 271 15.71 -10.07 -14.80
CA ARG A 271 16.02 -11.45 -15.25
C ARG A 271 15.25 -11.85 -16.51
N GLY A 272 14.31 -11.06 -16.99
CA GLY A 272 13.44 -11.40 -18.13
C GLY A 272 12.42 -12.50 -17.84
N GLU A 273 12.15 -12.77 -16.56
CA GLU A 273 11.22 -13.83 -16.12
C GLU A 273 9.79 -13.32 -15.99
N LEU A 274 9.57 -12.01 -15.93
CA LEU A 274 8.28 -11.35 -16.06
C LEU A 274 8.38 -10.20 -17.06
N THR A 275 7.29 -9.93 -17.75
CA THR A 275 7.12 -8.70 -18.55
C THR A 275 6.65 -7.54 -17.64
N PRO A 276 6.79 -6.26 -18.09
CA PRO A 276 6.28 -5.12 -17.32
C PRO A 276 4.82 -5.22 -16.89
N GLY A 277 3.95 -5.78 -17.74
CA GLY A 277 2.53 -6.01 -17.42
C GLY A 277 2.30 -7.14 -16.39
N GLN A 278 3.25 -8.05 -16.24
CA GLN A 278 3.22 -9.16 -15.29
C GLN A 278 3.92 -8.85 -13.97
N ALA A 279 4.70 -7.77 -13.86
CA ALA A 279 5.42 -7.39 -12.64
C ALA A 279 4.46 -6.78 -11.60
N THR A 280 3.40 -7.50 -11.31
CA THR A 280 2.38 -7.23 -10.31
C THR A 280 2.49 -8.26 -9.18
N MET A 281 1.83 -8.02 -8.05
CA MET A 281 1.77 -8.99 -6.96
C MET A 281 1.25 -10.36 -7.45
N GLN A 282 0.20 -10.36 -8.28
CA GLN A 282 -0.39 -11.56 -8.85
C GLN A 282 0.57 -12.31 -9.77
N GLY A 283 1.31 -11.58 -10.60
CA GLY A 283 2.32 -12.17 -11.48
C GLY A 283 3.49 -12.77 -10.69
N ILE A 284 3.92 -12.13 -9.60
CA ILE A 284 4.95 -12.67 -8.70
C ILE A 284 4.45 -13.95 -8.00
N LYS A 285 3.20 -13.96 -7.50
CA LYS A 285 2.57 -15.16 -6.93
C LYS A 285 2.48 -16.30 -7.95
N ALA A 286 2.08 -16.02 -9.17
CA ALA A 286 2.02 -17.00 -10.26
C ALA A 286 3.40 -17.55 -10.60
N TRP A 287 4.43 -16.68 -10.67
CA TRP A 287 5.82 -17.08 -10.88
C TRP A 287 6.32 -18.00 -9.76
N ALA A 288 6.07 -17.64 -8.50
CA ALA A 288 6.49 -18.43 -7.34
C ALA A 288 5.84 -19.82 -7.32
N LYS A 289 4.55 -19.91 -7.68
CA LYS A 289 3.85 -21.20 -7.82
C LYS A 289 4.46 -22.08 -8.91
N ALA A 290 4.93 -21.49 -10.00
CA ALA A 290 5.61 -22.20 -11.08
C ALA A 290 7.06 -22.55 -10.78
N ASN A 291 7.71 -21.87 -9.81
CA ASN A 291 9.12 -22.00 -9.49
C ASN A 291 9.38 -22.21 -7.98
N PRO A 292 8.76 -23.18 -7.31
CA PRO A 292 8.79 -23.31 -5.84
C PRO A 292 10.22 -23.44 -5.27
N ALA A 293 11.12 -24.13 -5.96
CA ALA A 293 12.53 -24.29 -5.54
C ALA A 293 13.36 -22.99 -5.63
N ARG A 294 12.85 -21.94 -6.28
CA ARG A 294 13.55 -20.68 -6.49
C ARG A 294 13.00 -19.53 -5.63
N VAL A 295 11.96 -19.79 -4.87
CA VAL A 295 11.27 -18.77 -4.07
C VAL A 295 12.22 -18.16 -3.04
N ASP A 296 12.90 -18.95 -2.24
CA ASP A 296 13.81 -18.45 -1.20
C ASP A 296 14.91 -17.56 -1.79
N ALA A 297 15.51 -17.99 -2.90
CA ALA A 297 16.53 -17.20 -3.61
C ALA A 297 15.97 -15.88 -4.18
N LEU A 298 14.70 -15.83 -4.55
CA LEU A 298 14.02 -14.60 -4.96
C LEU A 298 13.80 -13.67 -3.75
N LEU A 299 13.30 -14.19 -2.65
CA LEU A 299 13.03 -13.41 -1.44
C LEU A 299 14.31 -12.83 -0.84
N ASP A 300 15.42 -13.57 -0.89
CA ASP A 300 16.76 -13.17 -0.44
C ASP A 300 17.33 -11.94 -1.21
N VAL A 301 16.82 -11.64 -2.40
CA VAL A 301 17.19 -10.42 -3.14
C VAL A 301 16.84 -9.15 -2.38
N ASN A 302 15.75 -9.19 -1.59
CA ASN A 302 15.38 -8.07 -0.74
C ASN A 302 16.09 -8.17 0.62
N PRO A 303 17.12 -7.34 0.90
CA PRO A 303 17.85 -7.41 2.17
C PRO A 303 17.02 -6.94 3.37
N ARG A 304 15.91 -6.19 3.10
CA ARG A 304 15.03 -5.69 4.16
C ARG A 304 14.20 -6.80 4.78
N PHE A 305 14.10 -6.80 6.11
CA PHE A 305 13.25 -7.69 6.91
C PHE A 305 12.36 -6.85 7.82
N VAL A 306 11.07 -7.22 7.91
CA VAL A 306 10.08 -6.55 8.76
C VAL A 306 9.67 -7.47 9.89
N PHE A 307 9.67 -6.94 11.09
CA PHE A 307 9.20 -7.58 12.31
C PHE A 307 7.80 -7.11 12.65
N PHE A 308 7.07 -7.96 13.35
CA PHE A 308 5.68 -7.71 13.71
C PHE A 308 5.46 -7.72 15.21
N ARG A 309 4.35 -7.16 15.62
CA ARG A 309 3.80 -7.30 16.97
C ARG A 309 2.34 -7.71 16.87
N GLU A 310 1.88 -8.50 17.82
CA GLU A 310 0.46 -8.80 17.95
C GLU A 310 -0.28 -7.54 18.39
N MET A 311 -1.36 -7.23 17.69
CA MET A 311 -2.23 -6.10 18.01
C MET A 311 -3.42 -6.59 18.83
N PRO A 312 -4.09 -5.71 19.60
CA PRO A 312 -5.31 -6.10 20.31
C PRO A 312 -6.31 -6.77 19.37
N ALA A 313 -6.94 -7.82 19.86
CA ALA A 313 -7.94 -8.55 19.11
C ALA A 313 -9.14 -7.66 18.80
N THR A 314 -9.64 -7.74 17.57
CA THR A 314 -10.98 -7.27 17.21
C THR A 314 -11.82 -8.50 16.88
N THR A 315 -13.09 -8.49 17.26
CA THR A 315 -13.97 -9.64 17.10
C THR A 315 -14.50 -9.84 15.68
N ALA A 316 -14.28 -8.89 14.78
CA ALA A 316 -14.83 -8.93 13.42
C ALA A 316 -13.76 -9.23 12.36
N LEU A 317 -14.06 -10.20 11.48
CA LEU A 317 -13.30 -10.44 10.24
C LEU A 317 -13.59 -9.37 9.18
N THR A 318 -14.75 -8.75 9.25
CA THR A 318 -15.21 -7.74 8.30
C THR A 318 -14.67 -6.37 8.66
N THR A 319 -14.21 -5.65 7.66
CA THR A 319 -13.89 -4.22 7.79
C THR A 319 -15.20 -3.44 7.85
N SER A 320 -15.66 -3.14 9.06
CA SER A 320 -16.49 -1.96 9.25
C SER A 320 -15.61 -0.70 9.29
N LEU A 321 -16.19 0.45 9.09
CA LEU A 321 -15.52 1.74 9.28
C LEU A 321 -14.87 1.76 10.67
N GLY A 322 -13.51 1.75 10.72
CA GLY A 322 -12.76 1.72 11.97
C GLY A 322 -12.07 0.41 12.32
N ASP A 323 -12.28 -0.69 11.58
CA ASP A 323 -11.63 -1.99 11.83
C ASP A 323 -10.31 -2.20 11.05
N GLY A 324 -9.89 -1.24 10.26
CA GLY A 324 -8.61 -1.30 9.54
C GLY A 324 -7.39 -1.33 10.47
N PRO A 325 -6.19 -1.57 9.92
CA PRO A 325 -4.95 -1.48 10.68
C PRO A 325 -4.75 -0.06 11.20
N VAL A 326 -4.02 0.08 12.31
CA VAL A 326 -3.72 1.41 12.86
C VAL A 326 -2.63 2.05 12.02
N GLY A 327 -2.96 3.17 11.36
CA GLY A 327 -2.02 3.97 10.56
C GLY A 327 -1.08 4.84 11.40
N ALA A 328 -0.18 5.55 10.73
CA ALA A 328 0.83 6.41 11.38
C ALA A 328 0.23 7.58 12.18
N LEU A 329 -0.97 8.05 11.84
CA LEU A 329 -1.73 9.03 12.65
C LEU A 329 -2.16 8.43 14.00
N GLY A 330 -2.13 7.12 14.17
CA GLY A 330 -2.59 6.41 15.37
C GLY A 330 -4.11 6.20 15.43
N VAL A 331 -4.75 6.19 14.27
CA VAL A 331 -6.18 5.86 14.11
C VAL A 331 -6.33 4.67 13.16
N PRO A 332 -7.45 3.90 13.23
CA PRO A 332 -7.74 2.87 12.26
C PRO A 332 -7.88 3.43 10.85
N LEU A 333 -7.34 2.73 9.86
CA LEU A 333 -7.51 3.08 8.46
C LEU A 333 -8.93 2.73 7.99
N THR A 334 -9.49 3.60 7.18
CA THR A 334 -10.80 3.39 6.57
C THR A 334 -10.62 2.95 5.12
N PRO A 335 -11.16 1.78 4.71
CA PRO A 335 -11.11 1.34 3.32
C PRO A 335 -11.61 2.41 2.36
N GLU A 336 -10.91 2.60 1.28
CA GLU A 336 -11.18 3.60 0.23
C GLU A 336 -11.27 5.06 0.70
N ARG A 337 -10.89 5.36 1.96
CA ARG A 337 -10.86 6.70 2.53
C ARG A 337 -9.52 7.08 3.17
N SER A 338 -8.57 6.13 3.28
CA SER A 338 -7.24 6.40 3.84
C SER A 338 -6.17 6.37 2.77
N ILE A 339 -5.17 7.22 2.93
CA ILE A 339 -3.94 7.22 2.13
C ILE A 339 -2.71 7.28 3.00
N ALA A 340 -1.62 6.63 2.55
CA ALA A 340 -0.29 6.88 3.05
C ALA A 340 0.39 7.96 2.20
N VAL A 341 1.09 8.87 2.88
CA VAL A 341 1.70 10.06 2.28
C VAL A 341 3.12 10.30 2.79
N ASP A 342 3.84 11.22 2.17
CA ASP A 342 5.04 11.82 2.78
C ASP A 342 4.63 12.92 3.78
N PRO A 343 4.83 12.72 5.09
CA PRO A 343 4.40 13.68 6.09
C PRO A 343 5.17 15.02 6.03
N SER A 344 6.28 15.08 5.29
CA SER A 344 6.99 16.34 5.04
C SER A 344 6.29 17.21 3.99
N ALA A 345 5.39 16.63 3.18
CA ALA A 345 4.63 17.32 2.14
C ALA A 345 3.16 17.48 2.53
N ILE A 346 2.56 16.44 3.11
CA ILE A 346 1.14 16.39 3.52
C ILE A 346 1.08 16.03 5.01
N PRO A 347 0.71 16.96 5.90
CA PRO A 347 0.59 16.66 7.33
C PRO A 347 -0.41 15.54 7.59
N LEU A 348 -0.07 14.64 8.54
CA LEU A 348 -1.00 13.58 8.92
C LEU A 348 -2.31 14.12 9.47
N GLY A 349 -3.40 13.49 9.08
CA GLY A 349 -4.77 13.89 9.41
C GLY A 349 -5.42 14.81 8.39
N THR A 350 -4.66 15.39 7.45
CA THR A 350 -5.20 16.29 6.42
C THR A 350 -6.18 15.54 5.51
N PRO A 351 -7.42 16.05 5.30
CA PRO A 351 -8.28 15.60 4.24
C PRO A 351 -7.68 16.00 2.89
N VAL A 352 -7.66 15.10 1.94
CA VAL A 352 -7.10 15.28 0.61
C VAL A 352 -8.13 14.87 -0.43
N PHE A 353 -8.54 15.79 -1.29
CA PHE A 353 -9.30 15.40 -2.47
C PHE A 353 -8.35 14.87 -3.51
N LEU A 354 -8.49 13.59 -3.84
CA LEU A 354 -7.66 12.84 -4.77
C LEU A 354 -8.42 12.64 -6.09
N GLN A 355 -7.84 13.12 -7.18
CA GLN A 355 -8.28 12.82 -8.53
C GLN A 355 -7.31 11.84 -9.18
N THR A 356 -7.83 10.67 -9.59
CA THR A 356 -7.05 9.61 -10.23
C THR A 356 -7.97 8.71 -11.07
N THR A 357 -7.53 7.52 -11.46
CA THR A 357 -8.35 6.52 -12.15
C THR A 357 -8.34 5.19 -11.39
N ARG A 358 -9.37 4.37 -11.59
CA ARG A 358 -9.39 3.01 -11.06
C ARG A 358 -8.30 2.15 -11.73
N PRO A 359 -7.68 1.21 -10.99
CA PRO A 359 -6.73 0.27 -11.58
C PRO A 359 -7.32 -0.45 -12.80
N LEU A 360 -6.49 -0.70 -13.81
CA LEU A 360 -6.84 -1.38 -15.06
C LEU A 360 -8.00 -0.74 -15.85
N SER A 361 -8.32 0.51 -15.58
CA SER A 361 -9.35 1.23 -16.30
C SER A 361 -9.01 2.71 -16.42
N ASN A 362 -9.71 3.39 -17.34
CA ASN A 362 -9.66 4.84 -17.45
C ASN A 362 -10.84 5.51 -16.71
N GLN A 363 -11.58 4.76 -15.89
CA GLN A 363 -12.69 5.32 -15.12
C GLN A 363 -12.15 6.30 -14.08
N PRO A 364 -12.61 7.53 -14.06
CA PRO A 364 -12.24 8.50 -13.04
C PRO A 364 -12.54 7.96 -11.64
N MET A 365 -11.63 8.24 -10.72
CA MET A 365 -11.78 7.96 -9.29
C MET A 365 -11.46 9.25 -8.55
N ASN A 366 -12.51 10.03 -8.27
CA ASN A 366 -12.46 11.28 -7.53
C ASN A 366 -12.93 11.01 -6.10
N ARG A 367 -12.04 11.14 -5.11
CA ARG A 367 -12.31 10.73 -3.73
C ARG A 367 -11.76 11.70 -2.71
N LEU A 368 -12.57 12.05 -1.73
CA LEU A 368 -12.07 12.66 -0.50
C LEU A 368 -11.48 11.55 0.38
N VAL A 369 -10.19 11.65 0.64
CA VAL A 369 -9.41 10.69 1.42
C VAL A 369 -8.65 11.39 2.54
N PHE A 370 -8.06 10.64 3.46
CA PHE A 370 -7.43 11.20 4.65
C PHE A 370 -5.98 10.70 4.76
N ALA A 371 -5.05 11.59 5.00
CA ALA A 371 -3.64 11.29 5.22
C ALA A 371 -3.44 10.64 6.60
N GLN A 372 -3.78 9.37 6.74
CA GLN A 372 -3.77 8.66 8.01
C GLN A 372 -2.55 7.77 8.21
N ASP A 373 -1.77 7.56 7.14
CA ASP A 373 -0.64 6.64 7.16
C ASP A 373 0.61 7.18 6.46
N THR A 374 1.73 6.45 6.59
CA THR A 374 3.00 6.76 5.93
C THR A 374 3.66 5.48 5.43
N GLY A 375 4.50 5.62 4.41
CA GLY A 375 5.33 4.52 3.93
C GLY A 375 6.75 4.97 3.63
N THR A 376 7.75 4.10 3.87
CA THR A 376 9.16 4.45 3.61
C THR A 376 9.44 4.75 2.13
N ALA A 377 8.66 4.15 1.23
CA ALA A 377 8.74 4.36 -0.22
C ALA A 377 7.82 5.49 -0.72
N ILE A 378 6.99 6.06 0.17
CA ILE A 378 6.04 7.11 -0.18
C ILE A 378 6.74 8.44 0.10
N LYS A 379 7.30 9.05 -0.94
CA LYS A 379 8.09 10.29 -0.85
C LYS A 379 7.70 11.28 -1.95
N GLY A 380 7.63 12.55 -1.57
CA GLY A 380 7.33 13.67 -2.47
C GLY A 380 5.96 14.30 -2.24
N GLY A 381 5.66 15.37 -2.98
CA GLY A 381 4.45 16.17 -2.83
C GLY A 381 3.20 15.41 -3.31
N VAL A 382 3.05 15.28 -4.62
CA VAL A 382 1.88 14.62 -5.22
C VAL A 382 2.15 13.11 -5.30
N ARG A 383 2.16 12.47 -4.11
CA ARG A 383 2.42 11.03 -3.94
C ARG A 383 1.50 10.45 -2.88
N ALA A 384 0.69 9.47 -3.24
CA ALA A 384 -0.15 8.76 -2.30
C ALA A 384 -0.10 7.25 -2.54
N ASP A 385 -0.31 6.49 -1.47
CA ASP A 385 -0.62 5.07 -1.51
C ASP A 385 -2.05 4.90 -0.97
N TYR A 386 -2.95 4.34 -1.78
CA TYR A 386 -4.38 4.30 -1.52
C TYR A 386 -4.76 3.00 -0.82
N PHE A 387 -5.45 3.10 0.32
CA PHE A 387 -5.85 1.94 1.11
C PHE A 387 -7.15 1.32 0.57
N TRP A 388 -7.04 0.16 -0.05
CA TRP A 388 -8.18 -0.56 -0.65
C TRP A 388 -9.02 -1.35 0.36
N GLY A 389 -8.46 -1.67 1.53
CA GLY A 389 -9.14 -2.45 2.57
C GLY A 389 -8.49 -3.79 2.86
N LEU A 390 -9.27 -4.82 3.16
CA LEU A 390 -8.84 -6.13 3.64
C LEU A 390 -8.99 -7.21 2.55
N GLY A 391 -8.04 -8.14 2.52
CA GLY A 391 -8.16 -9.42 1.80
C GLY A 391 -7.85 -9.35 0.32
N ASP A 392 -8.19 -10.43 -0.40
CA ASP A 392 -7.70 -10.67 -1.76
C ASP A 392 -8.25 -9.69 -2.79
N ASP A 393 -9.54 -9.33 -2.73
CA ASP A 393 -10.14 -8.36 -3.66
C ASP A 393 -9.48 -6.98 -3.54
N ALA A 394 -9.23 -6.53 -2.30
CA ALA A 394 -8.47 -5.30 -2.04
C ALA A 394 -7.01 -5.44 -2.52
N GLY A 395 -6.41 -6.61 -2.31
CA GLY A 395 -5.07 -6.93 -2.77
C GLY A 395 -4.94 -6.92 -4.30
N ASP A 396 -5.96 -7.38 -5.01
CA ASP A 396 -5.98 -7.37 -6.47
C ASP A 396 -6.02 -5.94 -7.03
N LEU A 397 -6.80 -5.06 -6.43
CA LEU A 397 -6.84 -3.64 -6.81
C LEU A 397 -5.53 -2.94 -6.43
N ALA A 398 -5.07 -3.14 -5.19
CA ALA A 398 -3.84 -2.54 -4.68
C ALA A 398 -2.61 -2.94 -5.50
N GLY A 399 -2.46 -4.23 -5.80
CA GLY A 399 -1.31 -4.75 -6.55
C GLY A 399 -1.22 -4.30 -8.01
N ARG A 400 -2.30 -3.76 -8.55
CA ARG A 400 -2.39 -3.25 -9.93
C ARG A 400 -2.44 -1.72 -10.01
N MET A 401 -2.57 -1.02 -8.87
CA MET A 401 -2.69 0.43 -8.86
C MET A 401 -1.33 1.11 -9.07
N LYS A 402 -1.19 1.75 -10.22
CA LYS A 402 -0.04 2.59 -10.58
C LYS A 402 -0.55 3.69 -11.52
N GLN A 403 -1.28 4.63 -10.96
CA GLN A 403 -2.04 5.65 -11.68
C GLN A 403 -1.38 7.02 -11.54
N GLY A 404 -1.59 7.88 -12.52
CA GLY A 404 -1.41 9.32 -12.35
C GLY A 404 -2.47 9.90 -11.43
N GLY A 405 -2.17 11.02 -10.77
CA GLY A 405 -3.17 11.69 -9.95
C GLY A 405 -2.80 13.10 -9.56
N ARG A 406 -3.83 13.87 -9.18
CA ARG A 406 -3.73 15.25 -8.66
C ARG A 406 -4.35 15.30 -7.27
N MET A 407 -3.92 16.26 -6.46
CA MET A 407 -4.33 16.37 -5.06
C MET A 407 -4.66 17.80 -4.68
N TRP A 408 -5.70 17.95 -3.87
CA TRP A 408 -6.06 19.19 -3.19
C TRP A 408 -6.16 18.90 -1.70
N LEU A 409 -5.34 19.61 -0.92
CA LEU A 409 -5.39 19.53 0.53
C LEU A 409 -6.52 20.42 1.04
N LEU A 410 -7.39 19.89 1.88
CA LEU A 410 -8.44 20.65 2.53
C LEU A 410 -7.92 21.14 3.89
N MET A 411 -7.57 22.43 3.95
CA MET A 411 -7.05 23.04 5.18
C MET A 411 -8.21 23.61 6.00
N PRO A 412 -8.28 23.33 7.31
CA PRO A 412 -9.37 23.82 8.14
C PRO A 412 -9.36 25.35 8.25
N ASN A 413 -10.51 25.96 8.15
CA ASN A 413 -10.71 27.40 8.32
C ASN A 413 -10.53 27.81 9.77
N SER A 414 -9.84 28.93 10.02
CA SER A 414 -9.50 29.44 11.35
C SER A 414 -10.75 29.84 12.16
#